data_a6cfbd0443349bc57b734053372b9098
#
_entry.id   a6cfbd0443349bc57b734053372b9098
#
_cell.length_a   1.000
_cell.length_b   1.000
_cell.length_c   1.000
_cell.angle_alpha   90.00
_cell.angle_beta   90.00
_cell.angle_gamma   90.00
#
_symmetry.space_group_name_H-M   'P 1'
#
loop_
_entity.id
_entity.type
_entity.pdbx_description
1 polymer ?
#
loop_
_entity_poly.entity_id
_entity_poly.type
_entity_poly.pdbx_seq_one_letter_code
_entity_poly.pdbx_strand_id
1 'polypeptide(L)'
;GESLEQRETGITDEWIALQVKSALYGVSADKLRRCIIAYEPIWAIGTGKTATAQQAGEVCTNIRATIRSLYGARVARSVTIQYGGSMNPKNAAELLAQPDIDGGLIGGASLKPEQFVEIINAANQE
;
A
#
# COMPACT_ATOMS: atom_id res chain seq x y z
N GLY A 1 -2.52 -2.33 -8.39
CA GLY A 1 -1.10 -2.72 -8.52
C GLY A 1 -0.66 -2.90 -9.96
N GLU A 2 0.60 -2.92 -10.18
CA GLU A 2 1.24 -3.11 -11.49
C GLU A 2 1.62 -4.58 -11.73
N SER A 3 1.68 -4.96 -13.01
CA SER A 3 2.26 -6.23 -13.43
C SER A 3 3.80 -6.16 -13.41
N LEU A 4 4.45 -7.33 -13.49
CA LEU A 4 5.91 -7.39 -13.60
C LEU A 4 6.41 -6.66 -14.86
N GLU A 5 5.73 -6.84 -15.98
CA GLU A 5 6.06 -6.16 -17.24
C GLU A 5 6.02 -4.65 -17.10
N GLN A 6 4.96 -4.12 -16.46
CA GLN A 6 4.85 -2.68 -16.22
C GLN A 6 5.97 -2.16 -15.32
N ARG A 7 6.35 -2.92 -14.31
CA ARG A 7 7.46 -2.55 -13.43
C ARG A 7 8.80 -2.57 -14.18
N GLU A 8 9.07 -3.62 -14.94
CA GLU A 8 10.32 -3.77 -15.69
C GLU A 8 10.46 -2.74 -16.82
N THR A 9 9.36 -2.32 -17.43
CA THR A 9 9.36 -1.25 -18.45
C THR A 9 9.42 0.16 -17.85
N GLY A 10 9.36 0.29 -16.51
CA GLY A 10 9.53 1.57 -15.83
C GLY A 10 8.30 2.46 -15.82
N ILE A 11 7.11 1.91 -16.00
CA ILE A 11 5.84 2.67 -16.00
C ILE A 11 5.01 2.47 -14.73
N THR A 12 5.61 1.97 -13.66
CA THR A 12 4.90 1.70 -12.39
C THR A 12 4.17 2.94 -11.88
N ASP A 13 4.85 4.08 -11.81
CA ASP A 13 4.29 5.30 -11.23
C ASP A 13 3.10 5.83 -12.03
N GLU A 14 3.22 5.85 -13.34
CA GLU A 14 2.15 6.30 -14.25
C GLU A 14 0.95 5.35 -14.18
N TRP A 15 1.20 4.05 -14.14
CA TRP A 15 0.15 3.04 -14.05
C TRP A 15 -0.62 3.14 -12.73
N ILE A 16 0.07 3.23 -11.62
CA ILE A 16 -0.54 3.40 -10.30
C ILE A 16 -1.30 4.72 -10.20
N ALA A 17 -0.75 5.82 -10.69
CA ALA A 17 -1.45 7.10 -10.73
C ALA A 17 -2.74 7.03 -11.56
N LEU A 18 -2.72 6.33 -12.70
CA LEU A 18 -3.90 6.08 -13.52
C LEU A 18 -4.96 5.30 -12.75
N GLN A 19 -4.57 4.23 -12.06
CA GLN A 19 -5.50 3.42 -11.26
C GLN A 19 -6.14 4.23 -10.14
N VAL A 20 -5.34 5.01 -9.40
CA VAL A 20 -5.82 5.85 -8.30
C VAL A 20 -6.80 6.91 -8.80
N LYS A 21 -6.45 7.62 -9.86
CA LYS A 21 -7.32 8.65 -10.47
C LYS A 21 -8.63 8.06 -10.96
N SER A 22 -8.59 6.91 -11.62
CA SER A 22 -9.78 6.23 -12.13
C SER A 22 -10.67 5.73 -11.00
N ALA A 23 -10.09 5.11 -9.97
CA ALA A 23 -10.84 4.57 -8.83
C ALA A 23 -11.51 5.68 -8.00
N LEU A 24 -10.86 6.83 -7.86
CA LEU A 24 -11.36 7.94 -7.05
C LEU A 24 -12.20 8.95 -7.84
N TYR A 25 -12.40 8.74 -9.13
CA TYR A 25 -13.23 9.63 -9.94
C TYR A 25 -14.64 9.76 -9.36
N GLY A 26 -15.07 10.99 -9.11
CA GLY A 26 -16.38 11.29 -8.53
C GLY A 26 -16.50 11.04 -7.02
N VAL A 27 -15.42 10.62 -6.35
CA VAL A 27 -15.40 10.47 -4.88
C VAL A 27 -15.08 11.82 -4.25
N SER A 28 -15.97 12.32 -3.37
CA SER A 28 -15.73 13.58 -2.65
C SER A 28 -14.66 13.41 -1.56
N ALA A 29 -14.05 14.52 -1.14
CA ALA A 29 -13.06 14.53 -0.07
C ALA A 29 -13.58 13.91 1.23
N ASP A 30 -14.85 14.18 1.60
CA ASP A 30 -15.46 13.64 2.81
C ASP A 30 -15.64 12.12 2.74
N LYS A 31 -15.99 11.60 1.56
CA LYS A 31 -16.09 10.15 1.34
C LYS A 31 -14.72 9.50 1.32
N LEU A 32 -13.74 10.14 0.70
CA LEU A 32 -12.39 9.61 0.60
C LEU A 32 -11.75 9.38 1.99
N ARG A 33 -12.03 10.25 2.96
CA ARG A 33 -11.54 10.08 4.34
C ARG A 33 -12.02 8.81 5.03
N ARG A 34 -13.05 8.16 4.48
CA ARG A 34 -13.56 6.86 4.96
C ARG A 34 -13.07 5.70 4.11
N CYS A 35 -12.25 5.95 3.10
CA CYS A 35 -11.69 4.93 2.23
C CYS A 35 -10.32 4.52 2.75
N ILE A 36 -9.98 3.27 2.45
CA ILE A 36 -8.64 2.73 2.60
C ILE A 36 -8.15 2.38 1.21
N ILE A 37 -6.94 2.79 0.87
CA ILE A 37 -6.29 2.41 -0.37
C ILE A 37 -5.36 1.24 -0.08
N ALA A 38 -5.53 0.15 -0.79
CA ALA A 38 -4.63 -1.00 -0.69
C ALA A 38 -3.78 -1.08 -1.97
N TYR A 39 -2.47 -1.11 -1.80
CA TYR A 39 -1.53 -1.36 -2.89
C TYR A 39 -1.13 -2.83 -2.90
N GLU A 40 -1.44 -3.50 -3.97
CA GLU A 40 -1.10 -4.91 -4.18
C GLU A 40 -0.29 -5.06 -5.47
N PRO A 41 1.05 -5.18 -5.39
CA PRO A 41 1.85 -5.47 -6.58
C PRO A 41 1.47 -6.84 -7.13
N ILE A 42 0.89 -6.87 -8.34
CA ILE A 42 0.34 -8.11 -8.92
C ILE A 42 1.43 -9.17 -9.08
N TRP A 43 2.65 -8.74 -9.43
CA TRP A 43 3.80 -9.63 -9.59
C TRP A 43 4.27 -10.29 -8.29
N ALA A 44 3.82 -9.81 -7.13
CA ALA A 44 4.19 -10.34 -5.82
C ALA A 44 3.05 -11.18 -5.17
N ILE A 45 1.89 -11.29 -5.82
CA ILE A 45 0.75 -12.03 -5.27
C ILE A 45 0.77 -13.47 -5.81
N GLY A 46 0.96 -14.43 -4.91
CA GLY A 46 0.90 -15.86 -5.26
C GLY A 46 2.07 -16.36 -6.13
N THR A 47 3.11 -15.56 -6.31
CA THR A 47 4.24 -15.87 -7.19
C THR A 47 5.50 -16.34 -6.44
N GLY A 48 5.51 -16.22 -5.12
CA GLY A 48 6.71 -16.39 -4.29
C GLY A 48 7.67 -15.21 -4.32
N LYS A 49 7.41 -14.19 -5.16
CA LYS A 49 8.15 -12.92 -5.16
C LYS A 49 7.54 -11.97 -4.15
N THR A 50 8.37 -11.13 -3.55
CA THR A 50 7.94 -10.07 -2.62
C THR A 50 8.53 -8.74 -3.05
N ALA A 51 7.77 -7.66 -2.87
CA ALA A 51 8.34 -6.33 -2.96
C ALA A 51 9.26 -6.09 -1.78
N THR A 52 10.38 -5.40 -2.00
CA THR A 52 11.16 -4.86 -0.88
C THR A 52 10.36 -3.79 -0.16
N ALA A 53 10.68 -3.54 1.11
CA ALA A 53 10.03 -2.47 1.86
C ALA A 53 10.21 -1.11 1.16
N GLN A 54 11.38 -0.86 0.60
CA GLN A 54 11.64 0.35 -0.18
C GLN A 54 10.75 0.44 -1.42
N GLN A 55 10.65 -0.62 -2.22
CA GLN A 55 9.78 -0.64 -3.41
C GLN A 55 8.32 -0.38 -3.05
N ALA A 56 7.82 -1.03 -2.02
CA ALA A 56 6.46 -0.83 -1.54
C ALA A 56 6.25 0.61 -1.01
N GLY A 57 7.22 1.13 -0.26
CA GLY A 57 7.21 2.49 0.27
C GLY A 57 7.17 3.55 -0.82
N GLU A 58 8.00 3.41 -1.85
CA GLU A 58 8.04 4.33 -3.00
C GLU A 58 6.69 4.40 -3.73
N VAL A 59 6.05 3.25 -3.96
CA VAL A 59 4.72 3.23 -4.59
C VAL A 59 3.66 3.85 -3.69
N CYS A 60 3.66 3.56 -2.39
CA CYS A 60 2.72 4.18 -1.45
C CYS A 60 2.92 5.69 -1.36
N THR A 61 4.16 6.17 -1.42
CA THR A 61 4.47 7.60 -1.52
C THR A 61 3.89 8.21 -2.79
N ASN A 62 4.03 7.53 -3.93
CA ASN A 62 3.43 7.96 -5.19
C ASN A 62 1.89 8.01 -5.12
N ILE A 63 1.26 7.01 -4.51
CA ILE A 63 -0.19 6.99 -4.28
C ILE A 63 -0.61 8.22 -3.48
N ARG A 64 0.05 8.51 -2.37
CA ARG A 64 -0.24 9.68 -1.54
C ARG A 64 -0.03 10.99 -2.28
N ALA A 65 1.03 11.10 -3.07
CA ALA A 65 1.28 12.26 -3.93
C ALA A 65 0.18 12.45 -4.98
N THR A 66 -0.32 11.38 -5.56
CA THR A 66 -1.44 11.41 -6.51
C THR A 66 -2.72 11.90 -5.82
N ILE A 67 -3.03 11.37 -4.64
CA ILE A 67 -4.18 11.84 -3.84
C ILE A 67 -4.01 13.32 -3.48
N ARG A 68 -2.81 13.75 -3.11
CA ARG A 68 -2.52 15.15 -2.82
C ARG A 68 -2.79 16.06 -4.02
N SER A 69 -2.43 15.63 -5.22
CA SER A 69 -2.68 16.40 -6.45
C SER A 69 -4.17 16.55 -6.75
N LEU A 70 -5.00 15.59 -6.33
CA LEU A 70 -6.45 15.57 -6.57
C LEU A 70 -7.25 16.29 -5.48
N TYR A 71 -6.84 16.19 -4.22
CA TYR A 71 -7.63 16.59 -3.05
C TYR A 71 -6.92 17.56 -2.11
N GLY A 72 -5.63 17.81 -2.31
CA GLY A 72 -4.81 18.64 -1.43
C GLY A 72 -4.14 17.86 -0.29
N ALA A 73 -3.17 18.51 0.36
CA ALA A 73 -2.29 17.89 1.34
C ALA A 73 -3.03 17.39 2.59
N ARG A 74 -4.04 18.12 3.05
CA ARG A 74 -4.79 17.77 4.26
C ARG A 74 -5.56 16.46 4.08
N VAL A 75 -6.24 16.31 2.95
CA VAL A 75 -6.98 15.07 2.63
C VAL A 75 -6.00 13.93 2.42
N ALA A 76 -4.94 14.13 1.65
CA ALA A 76 -3.95 13.10 1.38
C ALA A 76 -3.33 12.52 2.67
N ARG A 77 -3.06 13.36 3.68
CA ARG A 77 -2.55 12.89 4.97
C ARG A 77 -3.57 12.11 5.79
N SER A 78 -4.85 12.30 5.56
CA SER A 78 -5.92 11.63 6.31
C SER A 78 -6.30 10.26 5.76
N VAL A 79 -5.85 9.91 4.56
CA VAL A 79 -6.18 8.64 3.89
C VAL A 79 -5.21 7.55 4.35
N THR A 80 -5.76 6.41 4.75
CA THR A 80 -4.98 5.22 5.08
C THR A 80 -4.56 4.51 3.81
N ILE A 81 -3.25 4.26 3.66
CA ILE A 81 -2.67 3.47 2.57
C ILE A 81 -2.07 2.21 3.17
N GLN A 82 -2.55 1.05 2.71
CA GLN A 82 -2.10 -0.25 3.16
C GLN A 82 -1.29 -0.96 2.07
N TYR A 83 -0.25 -1.66 2.50
CA TYR A 83 0.44 -2.60 1.63
C TYR A 83 -0.27 -3.96 1.69
N GLY A 84 -0.68 -4.47 0.54
CA GLY A 84 -1.42 -5.71 0.40
C GLY A 84 -0.69 -6.81 -0.35
N GLY A 85 0.61 -6.68 -0.54
CA GLY A 85 1.46 -7.78 -0.99
C GLY A 85 1.67 -8.79 0.13
N SER A 86 2.71 -9.60 0.04
CA SER A 86 3.02 -10.56 1.10
C SER A 86 3.56 -9.84 2.35
N MET A 87 2.75 -9.77 3.40
CA MET A 87 3.16 -9.29 4.72
C MET A 87 3.08 -10.44 5.73
N ASN A 88 4.15 -10.62 6.49
CA ASN A 88 4.29 -11.67 7.47
C ASN A 88 5.13 -11.15 8.67
N PRO A 89 5.29 -11.91 9.77
CA PRO A 89 6.07 -11.46 10.92
C PRO A 89 7.52 -11.05 10.62
N LYS A 90 8.13 -11.61 9.57
CA LYS A 90 9.52 -11.33 9.23
C LYS A 90 9.73 -9.97 8.55
N ASN A 91 8.75 -9.51 7.75
CA ASN A 91 8.87 -8.28 6.97
C ASN A 91 7.96 -7.13 7.45
N ALA A 92 7.07 -7.40 8.40
CA ALA A 92 6.08 -6.42 8.84
C ALA A 92 6.73 -5.15 9.41
N ALA A 93 7.73 -5.28 10.29
CA ALA A 93 8.38 -4.13 10.92
C ALA A 93 9.06 -3.23 9.88
N GLU A 94 9.75 -3.80 8.91
CA GLU A 94 10.45 -3.07 7.86
C GLU A 94 9.47 -2.35 6.91
N LEU A 95 8.39 -3.03 6.53
CA LEU A 95 7.33 -2.44 5.72
C LEU A 95 6.62 -1.28 6.45
N LEU A 96 6.25 -1.50 7.69
CA LEU A 96 5.53 -0.51 8.50
C LEU A 96 6.41 0.66 8.95
N ALA A 97 7.73 0.54 8.84
CA ALA A 97 8.65 1.66 9.04
C ALA A 97 8.70 2.64 7.86
N GLN A 98 8.12 2.27 6.70
CA GLN A 98 8.07 3.16 5.55
C GLN A 98 7.08 4.32 5.79
N PRO A 99 7.45 5.57 5.44
CA PRO A 99 6.66 6.77 5.81
C PRO A 99 5.21 6.77 5.33
N ASP A 100 4.93 6.15 4.19
CA ASP A 100 3.61 6.18 3.56
C ASP A 100 2.91 4.82 3.54
N ILE A 101 3.41 3.85 4.30
CA ILE A 101 2.71 2.58 4.57
C ILE A 101 2.07 2.69 5.96
N ASP A 102 0.76 2.92 5.98
CA ASP A 102 0.00 3.12 7.23
C ASP A 102 -0.49 1.82 7.85
N GLY A 103 -0.39 0.72 7.13
CA GLY A 103 -0.84 -0.58 7.59
C GLY A 103 -0.68 -1.66 6.54
N GLY A 104 -1.23 -2.83 6.82
CA GLY A 104 -1.19 -3.98 5.92
C GLY A 104 -2.55 -4.60 5.67
N LEU A 105 -2.76 -5.07 4.46
CA LEU A 105 -3.86 -5.97 4.12
C LEU A 105 -3.30 -7.39 4.13
N ILE A 106 -3.63 -8.15 5.19
CA ILE A 106 -2.97 -9.41 5.50
C ILE A 106 -3.79 -10.59 4.96
N GLY A 107 -3.15 -11.43 4.16
CA GLY A 107 -3.74 -12.65 3.63
C GLY A 107 -3.46 -13.88 4.52
N GLY A 108 -2.63 -14.80 4.06
CA GLY A 108 -2.37 -16.08 4.72
C GLY A 108 -1.95 -15.98 6.18
N ALA A 109 -1.14 -15.00 6.55
CA ALA A 109 -0.72 -14.82 7.95
C ALA A 109 -1.89 -14.45 8.89
N SER A 110 -2.98 -13.89 8.36
CA SER A 110 -4.18 -13.58 9.16
C SER A 110 -4.96 -14.82 9.60
N LEU A 111 -4.70 -15.97 8.97
CA LEU A 111 -5.30 -17.25 9.31
C LEU A 111 -4.58 -17.96 10.47
N LYS A 112 -3.45 -17.44 10.90
CA LYS A 112 -2.64 -17.95 12.00
C LYS A 112 -2.56 -16.91 13.11
N PRO A 113 -3.30 -17.07 14.22
CA PRO A 113 -3.43 -16.06 15.27
C PRO A 113 -2.09 -15.54 15.79
N GLU A 114 -1.11 -16.43 16.00
CA GLU A 114 0.21 -16.03 16.51
C GLU A 114 0.94 -15.12 15.53
N GLN A 115 0.93 -15.45 14.24
CA GLN A 115 1.55 -14.62 13.21
C GLN A 115 0.85 -13.27 13.07
N PHE A 116 -0.47 -13.25 13.14
CA PHE A 116 -1.24 -12.02 13.05
C PHE A 116 -0.96 -11.08 14.23
N VAL A 117 -0.85 -11.64 15.44
CA VAL A 117 -0.46 -10.88 16.65
C VAL A 117 0.95 -10.31 16.51
N GLU A 118 1.91 -11.06 15.97
CA GLU A 118 3.26 -10.54 15.73
C GLU A 118 3.26 -9.35 14.75
N ILE A 119 2.45 -9.42 13.69
CA ILE A 119 2.29 -8.30 12.74
C ILE A 119 1.67 -7.08 13.43
N ILE A 120 0.65 -7.27 14.25
CA ILE A 120 0.02 -6.19 15.03
C ILE A 120 1.04 -5.55 15.98
N ASN A 121 1.84 -6.36 16.66
CA ASN A 121 2.89 -5.86 17.55
C ASN A 121 3.95 -5.06 16.78
N ALA A 122 4.30 -5.49 15.58
CA ALA A 122 5.22 -4.75 14.71
C ALA A 122 4.66 -3.36 14.32
N ALA A 123 3.34 -3.22 14.19
CA ALA A 123 2.68 -1.96 13.90
C ALA A 123 2.66 -1.00 15.10
N ASN A 124 2.78 -1.52 16.31
CA ASN A 124 2.71 -0.77 17.55
C ASN A 124 4.08 -0.46 18.18
N GLN A 125 5.16 -0.63 17.44
CA GLN A 125 6.49 -0.24 17.90
C GLN A 125 6.62 1.28 17.80
N GLU A 126 6.76 1.94 18.97
CA GLU A 126 7.11 3.35 19.09
C GLU A 126 8.62 3.58 18.84
#